data_0de3f0053ff99ad7739a80d4e03cb371
#
_entry.id   0de3f0053ff99ad7739a80d4e03cb371
#
_cell.length_a   1.000
_cell.length_b   1.000
_cell.length_c   1.000
_cell.angle_alpha   90.00
_cell.angle_beta   90.00
_cell.angle_gamma   90.00
#
_symmetry.space_group_name_H-M   'P 1'
#
loop_
_entity.id
_entity.type
_entity.pdbx_description
1 polymer ?
#
loop_
_entity_poly.entity_id
_entity_poly.type
_entity_poly.pdbx_seq_one_letter_code
_entity_poly.pdbx_strand_id
1 'polypeptide(L)' 'MKGYPTQQGYMGYIDGKYILFASEQDYKEYYLAETETN' A
#
# COMPACT_ATOMS: atom_id res chain seq x y z
N MET A 1 -4.21 2.86 -7.56
CA MET A 1 -3.53 2.91 -6.24
C MET A 1 -3.89 4.18 -5.53
N LYS A 2 -4.09 4.11 -4.25
CA LYS A 2 -4.52 5.25 -3.48
C LYS A 2 -3.77 5.26 -2.15
N GLY A 3 -3.07 6.35 -1.88
CA GLY A 3 -2.29 6.43 -0.66
C GLY A 3 -1.54 7.73 -0.60
N TYR A 4 -0.78 7.91 0.49
CA TYR A 4 -0.03 9.15 0.68
C TYR A 4 1.14 8.89 1.63
N PRO A 5 2.22 9.66 1.48
CA PRO A 5 3.37 9.47 2.36
C PRO A 5 3.11 10.06 3.74
N THR A 6 3.71 9.45 4.76
CA THR A 6 3.64 9.94 6.13
C THR A 6 5.02 9.96 6.73
N GLN A 7 5.11 10.48 7.94
CA GLN A 7 6.39 10.51 8.63
C GLN A 7 6.86 9.12 9.03
N GLN A 8 5.95 8.21 9.21
CA GLN A 8 6.31 6.85 9.61
C GLN A 8 6.46 5.91 8.42
N GLY A 9 6.09 6.37 7.23
CA GLY A 9 6.17 5.51 6.07
C GLY A 9 5.17 5.94 5.01
N TYR A 10 4.46 4.98 4.47
CA TYR A 10 3.49 5.26 3.42
C TYR A 10 2.15 4.62 3.77
N MET A 11 1.12 5.43 3.81
CA MET A 11 -0.22 4.93 4.11
C MET A 11 -0.90 4.52 2.82
N GLY A 12 -1.08 3.22 2.61
CA GLY A 12 -1.67 2.71 1.40
C GLY A 12 -3.09 2.23 1.62
N TYR A 13 -3.96 2.48 0.65
CA TYR A 13 -5.36 2.10 0.74
C TYR A 13 -5.56 0.75 0.06
N ILE A 14 -6.02 -0.22 0.82
CA ILE A 14 -6.25 -1.55 0.30
C ILE A 14 -7.54 -2.11 0.89
N ASP A 15 -8.42 -2.52 0.00
CA ASP A 15 -9.59 -3.29 0.40
C ASP A 15 -10.46 -2.55 1.41
N GLY A 16 -10.62 -1.24 1.21
CA GLY A 16 -11.51 -0.45 2.03
C GLY A 16 -10.90 0.10 3.29
N LYS A 17 -9.59 -0.01 3.46
CA LYS A 17 -8.93 0.50 4.66
C LYS A 17 -7.50 0.93 4.34
N TYR A 18 -6.95 1.76 5.21
CA TYR A 18 -5.58 2.21 5.06
C TYR A 18 -4.64 1.36 5.91
N ILE A 19 -3.50 1.01 5.33
CA ILE A 19 -2.49 0.22 6.00
C ILE A 19 -1.16 0.95 5.92
N LEU A 20 -0.44 1.02 7.03
CA LEU A 20 0.85 1.71 7.05
C LEU A 20 1.95 0.78 6.55
N PHE A 21 2.62 1.22 5.50
CA PHE A 21 3.75 0.49 4.91
C PHE A 21 5.03 1.23 5.20
N ALA A 22 6.14 0.51 5.11
CA ALA A 22 7.45 1.13 5.33
C ALA A 22 7.75 2.18 4.26
N SER A 23 7.32 1.95 3.03
CA SER A 23 7.56 2.88 1.94
C SER A 23 6.51 2.66 0.87
N GLU A 24 6.48 3.60 -0.10
CA GLU A 24 5.56 3.47 -1.23
C GLU A 24 5.86 2.21 -2.02
N GLN A 25 7.13 1.86 -2.15
CA GLN A 25 7.48 0.67 -2.88
C GLN A 25 6.93 -0.59 -2.22
N ASP A 26 6.99 -0.64 -0.90
CA ASP A 26 6.40 -1.76 -0.19
C ASP A 26 4.91 -1.86 -0.46
N TYR A 27 4.23 -0.72 -0.47
CA TYR A 27 2.81 -0.71 -0.77
C TYR A 27 2.55 -1.19 -2.19
N LYS A 28 3.35 -0.73 -3.13
CA LYS A 28 3.16 -1.13 -4.53
C LYS A 28 3.33 -2.64 -4.70
N GLU A 29 4.34 -3.19 -4.07
CA GLU A 29 4.58 -4.62 -4.19
C GLU A 29 3.45 -5.42 -3.57
N TYR A 30 2.96 -4.97 -2.44
CA TYR A 30 1.83 -5.62 -1.79
C TYR A 30 0.59 -5.53 -2.68
N TYR A 31 0.33 -4.35 -3.20
CA TYR A 31 -0.84 -4.12 -4.05
C TYR A 31 -0.81 -5.00 -5.29
N LEU A 32 0.34 -5.08 -5.94
CA LEU A 32 0.46 -5.87 -7.15
C LEU A 32 0.31 -7.36 -6.84
N ALA A 33 0.87 -7.81 -5.74
CA ALA A 33 0.74 -9.22 -5.36
C ALA A 33 -0.72 -9.58 -5.13
N GLU A 34 -1.45 -8.67 -4.47
CA GLU A 34 -2.86 -8.93 -4.20
C GLU A 34 -3.67 -9.00 -5.47
N THR A 35 -3.42 -8.09 -6.41
CA THR A 35 -4.22 -8.04 -7.61
C THR A 35 -3.83 -9.08 -8.63
N GLU A 36 -2.65 -9.66 -8.48
CA GLU A 36 -2.20 -10.67 -9.44
C GLU A 36 -2.61 -12.07 -9.08
N THR A 37 -3.12 -12.25 -7.90
CA THR A 37 -3.54 -13.56 -7.48
C THR A 37 -4.90 -13.85 -8.02
N ASN A 38 -5.02 -14.34 -9.12
CA ASN A 38 -6.36 -14.75 -9.58
C ASN A 38 -6.28 -15.88 -10.56
#